data_02f2686e9ff1083faf2122a3c80a8edb
#
_entry.id   02f2686e9ff1083faf2122a3c80a8edb
#
_cell.length_a   1.000
_cell.length_b   1.000
_cell.length_c   1.000
_cell.angle_alpha   90.00
_cell.angle_beta   90.00
_cell.angle_gamma   90.00
#
_symmetry.space_group_name_H-M   'P 1'
#
loop_
_entity.id
_entity.type
_entity.pdbx_description
1 polymer ?
#
loop_
_entity_poly.entity_id
_entity_poly.type
_entity_poly.pdbx_seq_one_letter_code
_entity_poly.pdbx_strand_id
1 'polypeptide(L)'
;KVYFFGISEGGYGSQRLASFYADYLAAAGPMAGGEPLKNAPVENCRNIAFSLLTGANDRGFYRNKLTQRTKDEFDKLEKANPGNFIHRIELIPGMGHGIDYKLTTPWLKQYTRNPYPKHVSWENFEMDGLYRNGFYNLFVEERSNDDTKSRTHYEMDIQENNISLKVDL
;
A
#
# COMPACT_ATOMS: atom_id res chain seq x y z
N LYS A 1 11.23 13.63 0.61
CA LYS A 1 11.05 12.26 0.11
C LYS A 1 11.25 11.29 1.27
N VAL A 2 10.25 10.49 1.57
CA VAL A 2 10.33 9.40 2.56
C VAL A 2 10.00 8.10 1.85
N TYR A 3 10.77 7.06 2.12
CA TYR A 3 10.57 5.73 1.53
C TYR A 3 10.61 4.67 2.62
N PHE A 4 9.69 3.71 2.57
CA PHE A 4 9.79 2.48 3.35
C PHE A 4 10.25 1.35 2.44
N PHE A 5 11.26 0.63 2.85
CA PHE A 5 11.71 -0.58 2.17
C PHE A 5 12.40 -1.52 3.16
N GLY A 6 12.38 -2.79 2.85
CA GLY A 6 12.97 -3.82 3.69
C GLY A 6 12.97 -5.17 3.00
N ILE A 7 13.74 -6.10 3.54
CA ILE A 7 13.96 -7.43 3.00
C ILE A 7 13.43 -8.47 3.98
N SER A 8 12.78 -9.51 3.48
CA SER A 8 12.28 -10.64 4.28
C SER A 8 11.28 -10.16 5.35
N GLU A 9 11.57 -10.29 6.63
CA GLU A 9 10.75 -9.75 7.72
C GLU A 9 10.58 -8.23 7.59
N GLY A 10 11.64 -7.49 7.23
CA GLY A 10 11.57 -6.08 6.89
C GLY A 10 10.72 -5.80 5.65
N GLY A 11 10.62 -6.76 4.72
CA GLY A 11 9.70 -6.71 3.57
C GLY A 11 8.24 -6.74 4.01
N TYR A 12 7.88 -7.65 4.92
CA TYR A 12 6.53 -7.69 5.52
C TYR A 12 6.22 -6.39 6.26
N GLY A 13 7.12 -5.96 7.16
CA GLY A 13 6.95 -4.74 7.93
C GLY A 13 6.83 -3.51 7.03
N SER A 14 7.68 -3.36 6.00
CA SER A 14 7.60 -2.22 5.09
C SER A 14 6.34 -2.22 4.24
N GLN A 15 5.79 -3.38 3.86
CA GLN A 15 4.52 -3.47 3.15
C GLN A 15 3.34 -3.03 4.03
N ARG A 16 3.29 -3.51 5.28
CA ARG A 16 2.25 -3.13 6.25
C ARG A 16 2.31 -1.64 6.58
N LEU A 17 3.51 -1.15 6.91
CA LEU A 17 3.73 0.26 7.22
C LEU A 17 3.45 1.17 6.01
N ALA A 18 3.75 0.72 4.78
CA ALA A 18 3.45 1.46 3.57
C ALA A 18 1.94 1.67 3.40
N SER A 19 1.13 0.65 3.65
CA SER A 19 -0.33 0.77 3.61
C SER A 19 -0.86 1.67 4.73
N PHE A 20 -0.33 1.53 5.95
CA PHE A 20 -0.80 2.29 7.11
C PHE A 20 -0.38 3.76 7.07
N TYR A 21 0.81 4.08 6.55
CA TYR A 21 1.39 5.42 6.52
C TYR A 21 1.62 5.94 5.09
N ALA A 22 0.84 5.50 4.11
CA ALA A 22 1.03 5.89 2.71
C ALA A 22 1.05 7.40 2.50
N ASP A 23 0.24 8.13 3.25
CA ASP A 23 0.16 9.59 3.19
C ASP A 23 1.45 10.34 3.56
N TYR A 24 2.41 9.70 4.23
CA TYR A 24 3.74 10.27 4.50
C TYR A 24 4.78 9.92 3.43
N LEU A 25 4.50 8.96 2.56
CA LEU A 25 5.49 8.35 1.69
C LEU A 25 5.50 8.95 0.29
N ALA A 26 6.67 8.90 -0.33
CA ALA A 26 6.83 9.07 -1.77
C ALA A 26 6.71 7.73 -2.49
N ALA A 27 7.26 6.67 -1.90
CA ALA A 27 7.19 5.32 -2.42
C ALA A 27 7.50 4.27 -1.33
N ALA A 28 7.14 3.02 -1.62
CA ALA A 28 7.50 1.86 -0.81
C ALA A 28 8.12 0.75 -1.67
N GLY A 29 9.05 -0.01 -1.08
CA GLY A 29 9.81 -1.05 -1.76
C GLY A 29 10.04 -2.31 -0.92
N PRO A 30 9.01 -3.03 -0.47
CA PRO A 30 9.20 -4.33 0.15
C PRO A 30 9.88 -5.32 -0.81
N MET A 31 10.72 -6.19 -0.26
CA MET A 31 11.45 -7.20 -1.00
C MET A 31 11.42 -8.54 -0.27
N ALA A 32 11.18 -9.62 -1.00
CA ALA A 32 11.06 -10.97 -0.46
C ALA A 32 10.16 -11.05 0.79
N GLY A 33 9.11 -10.22 0.79
CA GLY A 33 8.04 -10.19 1.77
C GLY A 33 6.76 -10.73 1.17
N GLY A 34 5.65 -10.48 1.80
CA GLY A 34 4.32 -10.89 1.33
C GLY A 34 3.28 -10.78 2.43
N GLU A 35 2.79 -9.59 2.71
CA GLU A 35 1.66 -9.41 3.63
C GLU A 35 0.35 -9.83 2.96
N PRO A 36 -0.54 -10.51 3.70
CA PRO A 36 -1.93 -10.67 3.26
C PRO A 36 -2.59 -9.30 3.06
N LEU A 37 -3.45 -9.18 2.04
CA LEU A 37 -4.15 -7.92 1.72
C LEU A 37 -4.94 -7.36 2.92
N LYS A 38 -5.46 -8.23 3.78
CA LYS A 38 -6.14 -7.80 5.01
C LYS A 38 -5.24 -7.03 5.99
N ASN A 39 -3.92 -7.25 5.96
CA ASN A 39 -2.95 -6.58 6.84
C ASN A 39 -2.30 -5.37 6.17
N ALA A 40 -2.39 -5.29 4.85
CA ALA A 40 -1.81 -4.23 4.05
C ALA A 40 -2.73 -3.96 2.84
N PRO A 41 -3.89 -3.32 3.04
CA PRO A 41 -4.82 -3.00 1.97
C PRO A 41 -4.15 -2.13 0.90
N VAL A 42 -4.31 -2.53 -0.36
CA VAL A 42 -3.68 -1.88 -1.52
C VAL A 42 -4.30 -0.52 -1.79
N GLU A 43 -5.58 -0.35 -1.48
CA GLU A 43 -6.34 0.89 -1.67
C GLU A 43 -5.64 2.10 -1.05
N ASN A 44 -5.00 1.92 0.11
CA ASN A 44 -4.25 2.97 0.79
C ASN A 44 -3.01 3.43 0.00
N CYS A 45 -2.52 2.60 -0.91
CA CYS A 45 -1.35 2.90 -1.74
C CYS A 45 -1.68 3.66 -3.05
N ARG A 46 -2.92 4.14 -3.23
CA ARG A 46 -3.36 4.85 -4.44
C ARG A 46 -2.38 5.93 -4.92
N ASN A 47 -1.84 6.70 -3.99
CA ASN A 47 -1.08 7.93 -4.28
C ASN A 47 0.43 7.80 -4.05
N ILE A 48 0.94 6.59 -3.84
CA ILE A 48 2.37 6.31 -3.73
C ILE A 48 2.82 5.33 -4.81
N ALA A 49 4.08 5.37 -5.15
CA ALA A 49 4.66 4.33 -5.99
C ALA A 49 5.04 3.11 -5.14
N PHE A 50 4.72 1.91 -5.61
CA PHE A 50 4.89 0.68 -4.85
C PHE A 50 5.71 -0.36 -5.63
N SER A 51 6.81 -0.83 -5.07
CA SER A 51 7.65 -1.89 -5.66
C SER A 51 7.68 -3.10 -4.74
N LEU A 52 7.34 -4.28 -5.26
CA LEU A 52 7.49 -5.53 -4.51
C LEU A 52 8.21 -6.57 -5.38
N LEU A 53 9.40 -6.96 -4.98
CA LEU A 53 10.20 -7.96 -5.67
C LEU A 53 10.30 -9.23 -4.82
N THR A 54 9.92 -10.37 -5.39
CA THR A 54 9.95 -11.67 -4.72
C THR A 54 10.41 -12.75 -5.69
N GLY A 55 11.18 -13.72 -5.24
CA GLY A 55 11.53 -14.86 -6.09
C GLY A 55 10.30 -15.72 -6.40
N ALA A 56 10.14 -16.14 -7.65
CA ALA A 56 9.00 -16.99 -8.06
C ALA A 56 8.96 -18.33 -7.31
N ASN A 57 10.12 -18.80 -6.85
CA ASN A 57 10.28 -20.03 -6.07
C ASN A 57 10.35 -19.80 -4.56
N ASP A 58 10.16 -18.57 -4.08
CA ASP A 58 10.11 -18.27 -2.65
C ASP A 58 8.77 -18.71 -2.04
N ARG A 59 8.68 -20.00 -1.73
CA ARG A 59 7.48 -20.64 -1.20
C ARG A 59 7.35 -20.52 0.33
N GLY A 60 8.41 -20.10 1.01
CA GLY A 60 8.40 -19.91 2.47
C GLY A 60 7.33 -18.89 2.86
N PHE A 61 6.51 -19.22 3.86
CA PHE A 61 5.40 -18.38 4.31
C PHE A 61 4.46 -17.90 3.19
N TYR A 62 4.39 -18.65 2.09
CA TYR A 62 3.57 -18.33 0.90
C TYR A 62 3.95 -17.01 0.21
N ARG A 63 5.18 -16.52 0.35
CA ARG A 63 5.61 -15.19 -0.17
C ARG A 63 5.29 -15.00 -1.65
N ASN A 64 5.63 -15.98 -2.49
CA ASN A 64 5.34 -15.90 -3.92
C ASN A 64 3.84 -15.80 -4.22
N LYS A 65 2.98 -16.55 -3.49
CA LYS A 65 1.53 -16.49 -3.67
C LYS A 65 0.94 -15.18 -3.16
N LEU A 66 1.44 -14.67 -2.03
CA LEU A 66 1.00 -13.40 -1.47
C LEU A 66 1.43 -12.23 -2.36
N THR A 67 2.66 -12.26 -2.88
CA THR A 67 3.13 -11.29 -3.89
C THR A 67 2.25 -11.30 -5.13
N GLN A 68 1.88 -12.50 -5.65
CA GLN A 68 0.98 -12.57 -6.80
C GLN A 68 -0.38 -11.95 -6.51
N ARG A 69 -0.98 -12.23 -5.35
CA ARG A 69 -2.26 -11.61 -4.95
C ARG A 69 -2.17 -10.10 -4.83
N THR A 70 -1.07 -9.60 -4.28
CA THR A 70 -0.81 -8.15 -4.20
C THR A 70 -0.71 -7.54 -5.60
N LYS A 71 0.00 -8.23 -6.50
CA LYS A 71 0.10 -7.81 -7.91
C LYS A 71 -1.26 -7.76 -8.58
N ASP A 72 -2.04 -8.83 -8.47
CA ASP A 72 -3.36 -8.92 -9.10
C ASP A 72 -4.28 -7.79 -8.63
N GLU A 73 -4.23 -7.42 -7.35
CA GLU A 73 -5.04 -6.32 -6.82
C GLU A 73 -4.53 -4.94 -7.28
N PHE A 74 -3.21 -4.71 -7.33
CA PHE A 74 -2.65 -3.48 -7.92
C PHE A 74 -3.00 -3.35 -9.39
N ASP A 75 -2.84 -4.40 -10.20
CA ASP A 75 -3.19 -4.43 -11.63
C ASP A 75 -4.67 -4.08 -11.85
N LYS A 76 -5.55 -4.66 -11.04
CA LYS A 76 -7.00 -4.40 -11.06
C LYS A 76 -7.32 -2.94 -10.75
N LEU A 77 -6.73 -2.40 -9.68
CA LEU A 77 -6.99 -1.03 -9.23
C LEU A 77 -6.41 0.01 -10.18
N GLU A 78 -5.20 -0.21 -10.71
CA GLU A 78 -4.60 0.65 -11.73
C GLU A 78 -5.43 0.69 -13.00
N LYS A 79 -5.91 -0.47 -13.48
CA LYS A 79 -6.79 -0.56 -14.65
C LYS A 79 -8.09 0.22 -14.46
N ALA A 80 -8.67 0.18 -13.26
CA ALA A 80 -9.88 0.93 -12.92
C ALA A 80 -9.62 2.43 -12.70
N ASN A 81 -8.40 2.82 -12.38
CA ASN A 81 -8.00 4.18 -12.02
C ASN A 81 -6.68 4.56 -12.73
N PRO A 82 -6.68 4.79 -14.05
CA PRO A 82 -5.46 5.09 -14.79
C PRO A 82 -4.68 6.27 -14.20
N GLY A 83 -3.37 6.09 -14.03
CA GLY A 83 -2.47 7.08 -13.43
C GLY A 83 -2.38 7.08 -11.91
N ASN A 84 -3.17 6.23 -11.23
CA ASN A 84 -3.03 5.92 -9.80
C ASN A 84 -2.43 4.52 -9.62
N PHE A 85 -2.11 4.13 -8.39
CA PHE A 85 -1.58 2.80 -8.05
C PHE A 85 -0.32 2.43 -8.86
N ILE A 86 0.56 3.41 -9.07
CA ILE A 86 1.82 3.17 -9.80
C ILE A 86 2.61 2.08 -9.09
N HIS A 87 2.91 1.00 -9.79
CA HIS A 87 3.60 -0.12 -9.18
C HIS A 87 4.57 -0.85 -10.09
N ARG A 88 5.47 -1.60 -9.46
CA ARG A 88 6.36 -2.58 -10.05
C ARG A 88 6.37 -3.81 -9.14
N ILE A 89 5.55 -4.79 -9.45
CA ILE A 89 5.45 -6.02 -8.65
C ILE A 89 5.88 -7.19 -9.53
N GLU A 90 6.97 -7.86 -9.14
CA GLU A 90 7.60 -8.90 -9.95
C GLU A 90 7.88 -10.17 -9.15
N LEU A 91 7.53 -11.30 -9.73
CA LEU A 91 7.99 -12.62 -9.34
C LEU A 91 9.18 -13.01 -10.20
N ILE A 92 10.39 -12.95 -9.65
CA ILE A 92 11.64 -13.14 -10.39
C ILE A 92 11.82 -14.62 -10.72
N PRO A 93 11.82 -14.99 -12.01
CA PRO A 93 11.87 -16.38 -12.43
C PRO A 93 13.13 -17.11 -11.93
N GLY A 94 12.97 -18.37 -11.50
CA GLY A 94 14.07 -19.21 -11.05
C GLY A 94 14.64 -18.88 -9.67
N MET A 95 14.30 -17.71 -9.11
CA MET A 95 14.84 -17.26 -7.81
C MET A 95 13.99 -17.75 -6.64
N GLY A 96 14.66 -18.11 -5.56
CA GLY A 96 14.06 -18.39 -4.25
C GLY A 96 14.04 -17.13 -3.38
N HIS A 97 14.36 -17.27 -2.09
CA HIS A 97 14.36 -16.16 -1.14
C HIS A 97 15.45 -15.10 -1.41
N GLY A 98 16.59 -15.51 -1.96
CA GLY A 98 17.66 -14.59 -2.36
C GLY A 98 17.41 -14.03 -3.77
N ILE A 99 17.26 -12.71 -3.88
CA ILE A 99 17.10 -11.97 -5.13
C ILE A 99 18.09 -10.80 -5.18
N ASP A 100 18.22 -10.11 -6.31
CA ASP A 100 18.98 -8.86 -6.36
C ASP A 100 18.18 -7.70 -5.77
N TYR A 101 18.50 -7.32 -4.54
CA TYR A 101 17.83 -6.24 -3.82
C TYR A 101 18.25 -4.83 -4.27
N LYS A 102 19.33 -4.70 -5.03
CA LYS A 102 19.89 -3.41 -5.44
C LYS A 102 18.98 -2.63 -6.39
N LEU A 103 18.08 -3.32 -7.07
CA LEU A 103 17.20 -2.72 -8.07
C LEU A 103 16.10 -1.83 -7.47
N THR A 104 15.79 -2.00 -6.18
CA THR A 104 14.66 -1.31 -5.55
C THR A 104 14.95 0.16 -5.30
N THR A 105 16.09 0.50 -4.68
CA THR A 105 16.40 1.88 -4.29
C THR A 105 16.46 2.87 -5.47
N PRO A 106 17.10 2.55 -6.63
CA PRO A 106 17.08 3.42 -7.79
C PRO A 106 15.67 3.68 -8.34
N TRP A 107 14.78 2.68 -8.27
CA TRP A 107 13.40 2.84 -8.71
C TRP A 107 12.63 3.76 -7.78
N LEU A 108 12.73 3.57 -6.45
CA LEU A 108 12.05 4.41 -5.45
C LEU A 108 12.44 5.90 -5.58
N LYS A 109 13.71 6.18 -5.86
CA LYS A 109 14.23 7.57 -5.96
C LYS A 109 13.59 8.41 -7.06
N GLN A 110 12.93 7.80 -8.03
CA GLN A 110 12.24 8.49 -9.12
C GLN A 110 10.98 9.22 -8.65
N TYR A 111 10.43 8.83 -7.50
CA TYR A 111 9.13 9.32 -7.02
C TYR A 111 9.25 10.38 -5.94
N THR A 112 8.25 11.24 -5.89
CA THR A 112 8.11 12.29 -4.89
C THR A 112 6.71 12.19 -4.29
N ARG A 113 6.59 12.45 -2.99
CA ARG A 113 5.29 12.47 -2.32
C ARG A 113 4.39 13.54 -2.92
N ASN A 114 3.14 13.18 -3.20
CA ASN A 114 2.08 14.15 -3.44
C ASN A 114 1.37 14.42 -2.10
N PRO A 115 1.52 15.61 -1.50
CA PRO A 115 0.91 15.90 -0.20
C PRO A 115 -0.58 16.23 -0.29
N TYR A 116 -1.08 16.58 -1.47
CA TYR A 116 -2.47 17.03 -1.70
C TYR A 116 -3.10 16.30 -2.90
N PRO A 117 -3.29 14.97 -2.81
CA PRO A 117 -3.95 14.24 -3.85
C PRO A 117 -5.43 14.64 -3.94
N LYS A 118 -5.96 14.67 -5.16
CA LYS A 118 -7.38 14.96 -5.40
C LYS A 118 -8.29 13.75 -5.17
N HIS A 119 -7.73 12.56 -5.29
CA HIS A 119 -8.41 11.28 -5.01
C HIS A 119 -7.72 10.59 -3.85
N VAL A 120 -8.46 10.28 -2.81
CA VAL A 120 -7.98 9.53 -1.65
C VAL A 120 -8.86 8.32 -1.45
N SER A 121 -8.26 7.14 -1.42
CA SER A 121 -8.87 5.90 -0.92
C SER A 121 -8.17 5.55 0.38
N TRP A 122 -8.93 5.34 1.42
CA TRP A 122 -8.40 5.00 2.73
C TRP A 122 -9.22 3.93 3.41
N GLU A 123 -8.65 2.75 3.54
CA GLU A 123 -9.15 1.73 4.43
C GLU A 123 -8.49 1.93 5.80
N ASN A 124 -9.25 2.49 6.74
CA ASN A 124 -8.79 2.71 8.11
C ASN A 124 -8.93 1.40 8.89
N PHE A 125 -7.81 0.80 9.21
CA PHE A 125 -7.72 -0.47 9.93
C PHE A 125 -6.84 -0.33 11.17
N GLU A 126 -7.03 -1.25 12.10
CA GLU A 126 -6.22 -1.32 13.30
C GLU A 126 -4.86 -1.94 13.00
N MET A 127 -3.81 -1.30 13.52
CA MET A 127 -2.46 -1.85 13.54
C MET A 127 -1.87 -1.65 14.93
N ASP A 128 -1.51 -2.76 15.58
CA ASP A 128 -0.91 -2.79 16.92
C ASP A 128 -1.75 -2.03 18.00
N GLY A 129 -3.07 -2.20 17.98
CA GLY A 129 -4.00 -1.55 18.89
C GLY A 129 -4.36 -0.10 18.53
N LEU A 130 -3.88 0.39 17.38
CA LEU A 130 -4.07 1.79 16.99
C LEU A 130 -4.82 1.90 15.65
N TYR A 131 -5.76 2.83 15.62
CA TYR A 131 -6.34 3.36 14.39
C TYR A 131 -5.75 4.75 14.11
N ARG A 132 -5.64 5.11 12.85
CA ARG A 132 -5.24 6.46 12.51
C ARG A 132 -6.43 7.40 12.50
N ASN A 133 -6.22 8.62 13.01
CA ASN A 133 -7.21 9.68 12.96
C ASN A 133 -7.13 10.52 11.69
N GLY A 134 -6.06 10.39 10.89
CA GLY A 134 -5.87 11.20 9.71
C GLY A 134 -5.15 10.45 8.58
N PHE A 135 -5.51 10.80 7.34
CA PHE A 135 -4.90 10.28 6.12
C PHE A 135 -4.99 11.33 5.02
N TYR A 136 -3.85 11.88 4.58
CA TYR A 136 -3.77 13.08 3.73
C TYR A 136 -4.53 14.26 4.37
N ASN A 137 -5.60 14.72 3.73
CA ASN A 137 -6.46 15.81 4.18
C ASN A 137 -7.80 15.33 4.77
N LEU A 138 -7.95 14.03 5.01
CA LEU A 138 -9.06 13.47 5.80
C LEU A 138 -8.67 13.39 7.27
N PHE A 139 -9.59 13.79 8.13
CA PHE A 139 -9.45 13.66 9.58
C PHE A 139 -10.76 13.11 10.16
N VAL A 140 -10.64 12.10 11.00
CA VAL A 140 -11.76 11.46 11.72
C VAL A 140 -11.68 11.90 13.17
N GLU A 141 -12.61 12.75 13.58
CA GLU A 141 -12.67 13.26 14.97
C GLU A 141 -13.13 12.17 15.91
N GLU A 142 -14.15 11.41 15.51
CA GLU A 142 -14.71 10.34 16.31
C GLU A 142 -15.04 9.13 15.41
N ARG A 143 -14.61 7.96 15.82
CA ARG A 143 -14.97 6.71 15.16
C ARG A 143 -16.35 6.26 15.61
N SER A 144 -17.08 5.58 14.72
CA SER A 144 -18.30 4.87 15.12
C SER A 144 -17.99 3.88 16.24
N ASN A 145 -18.84 3.84 17.24
CA ASN A 145 -18.78 2.87 18.34
C ASN A 145 -19.34 1.49 17.93
N ASP A 146 -19.63 1.27 16.65
CA ASP A 146 -20.05 -0.02 16.15
C ASP A 146 -18.83 -0.96 16.09
N ASP A 147 -18.62 -1.70 17.18
CA ASP A 147 -17.56 -2.70 17.32
C ASP A 147 -17.67 -3.88 16.33
N THR A 148 -18.76 -3.95 15.57
CA THR A 148 -18.93 -5.01 14.56
C THR A 148 -18.05 -4.83 13.33
N LYS A 149 -17.57 -3.61 13.08
CA LYS A 149 -16.71 -3.29 11.94
C LYS A 149 -15.30 -2.86 12.38
N SER A 150 -14.34 -3.74 12.18
CA SER A 150 -12.92 -3.47 12.44
C SER A 150 -12.28 -2.51 11.43
N ARG A 151 -13.02 -2.11 10.37
CA ARG A 151 -12.52 -1.29 9.26
C ARG A 151 -13.60 -0.35 8.76
N THR A 152 -13.15 0.84 8.35
CA THR A 152 -13.99 1.83 7.67
C THR A 152 -13.29 2.25 6.39
N HIS A 153 -13.99 2.22 5.29
CA HIS A 153 -13.47 2.69 4.00
C HIS A 153 -13.95 4.11 3.71
N TYR A 154 -13.00 4.98 3.41
CA TYR A 154 -13.26 6.37 3.00
C TYR A 154 -12.80 6.55 1.56
N GLU A 155 -13.61 7.16 0.74
CA GLU A 155 -13.22 7.58 -0.59
C GLU A 155 -13.57 9.05 -0.80
N MET A 156 -12.56 9.87 -1.06
CA MET A 156 -12.71 11.30 -1.27
C MET A 156 -12.25 11.67 -2.66
N ASP A 157 -13.05 12.50 -3.32
CA ASP A 157 -12.75 13.10 -4.62
C ASP A 157 -12.90 14.63 -4.53
N ILE A 158 -11.90 15.34 -5.03
CA ILE A 158 -11.88 16.80 -5.11
C ILE A 158 -11.86 17.21 -6.57
N GLN A 159 -12.96 17.83 -7.04
CA GLN A 159 -13.08 18.39 -8.37
C GLN A 159 -13.38 19.89 -8.27
N GLU A 160 -12.41 20.71 -8.65
CA GLU A 160 -12.48 22.17 -8.49
C GLU A 160 -12.78 22.56 -7.03
N ASN A 161 -13.96 23.14 -6.77
CA ASN A 161 -14.44 23.54 -5.44
C ASN A 161 -15.42 22.53 -4.83
N ASN A 162 -15.63 21.38 -5.46
CA ASN A 162 -16.52 20.34 -4.96
C ASN A 162 -15.72 19.24 -4.31
N ILE A 163 -16.15 18.82 -3.13
CA ILE A 163 -15.60 17.66 -2.42
C ILE A 163 -16.71 16.64 -2.27
N SER A 164 -16.49 15.44 -2.78
CA SER A 164 -17.35 14.29 -2.51
C SER A 164 -16.65 13.33 -1.57
N LEU A 165 -17.36 12.86 -0.56
CA LEU A 165 -16.88 11.88 0.41
C LEU A 165 -17.88 10.72 0.47
N LYS A 166 -17.38 9.52 0.26
CA LYS A 166 -18.11 8.28 0.51
C LYS A 166 -17.48 7.58 1.70
N VAL A 167 -18.32 7.09 2.58
CA VAL A 167 -17.91 6.34 3.76
C VAL A 167 -18.70 5.04 3.80
N ASP A 168 -18.02 3.92 3.90
CA ASP A 168 -18.62 2.62 4.13
C ASP A 168 -18.53 2.32 5.64
N LEU A 169 -19.65 2.53 6.31
CA LEU A 169 -19.83 2.34 7.76
C LEU A 169 -20.35 0.95 8.06
#